data_d4e6472753059ac0ac35cacf5e3b8b09
#
_entry.id   d4e6472753059ac0ac35cacf5e3b8b09
#
_cell.length_a   1.000
_cell.length_b   1.000
_cell.length_c   1.000
_cell.angle_alpha   90.00
_cell.angle_beta   90.00
_cell.angle_gamma   90.00
#
_symmetry.space_group_name_H-M   'P 1'
#
loop_
_entity.id
_entity.type
_entity.pdbx_description
1 polymer ?
#
loop_
_entity_poly.entity_id
_entity_poly.type
_entity_poly.pdbx_seq_one_letter_code
_entity_poly.pdbx_strand_id
1 'polypeptide(L)'
;MGKKKVLIIDDEVDFCVLMQFYLSKKNCEVSISHTLREGLGLVYDNVPDIVILDNNLPDGLGWPAAKNILDAVPGVHLFLISANKHGKAEYDHNKIDVMEKPISISQIDKFLK
;
A
#
# COMPACT_ATOMS: atom_id res chain seq x y z
N MET A 1 7.62 22.03 -2.07
CA MET A 1 7.51 20.74 -1.43
C MET A 1 6.88 19.74 -2.34
N GLY A 2 7.44 18.56 -2.43
CA GLY A 2 6.93 17.54 -3.28
C GLY A 2 5.66 16.89 -2.72
N LYS A 3 4.91 16.25 -3.60
CA LYS A 3 3.77 15.45 -3.20
C LYS A 3 4.24 14.15 -2.57
N LYS A 4 3.44 13.59 -1.64
CA LYS A 4 3.69 12.24 -1.17
C LYS A 4 3.36 11.26 -2.28
N LYS A 5 4.24 10.29 -2.47
CA LYS A 5 4.06 9.25 -3.49
C LYS A 5 3.41 8.05 -2.83
N VAL A 6 2.24 7.66 -3.32
CA VAL A 6 1.50 6.51 -2.82
C VAL A 6 1.37 5.48 -3.93
N LEU A 7 1.73 4.24 -3.63
CA LEU A 7 1.54 3.12 -4.55
C LEU A 7 0.48 2.20 -3.97
N ILE A 8 -0.54 1.90 -4.77
CA ILE A 8 -1.60 0.96 -4.38
C ILE A 8 -1.42 -0.31 -5.20
N ILE A 9 -1.26 -1.44 -4.52
CA ILE A 9 -1.16 -2.76 -5.16
C ILE A 9 -2.38 -3.56 -4.73
N ASP A 10 -3.40 -3.59 -5.59
CA ASP A 10 -4.68 -4.22 -5.30
C ASP A 10 -5.39 -4.51 -6.62
N ASP A 11 -5.99 -5.69 -6.75
CA ASP A 11 -6.66 -6.06 -7.99
C ASP A 11 -8.12 -5.58 -8.07
N GLU A 12 -8.65 -5.01 -7.00
CA GLU A 12 -10.00 -4.44 -7.03
C GLU A 12 -9.97 -3.06 -7.67
N VAL A 13 -10.42 -2.99 -8.92
CA VAL A 13 -10.37 -1.74 -9.69
C VAL A 13 -11.13 -0.63 -8.99
N ASP A 14 -12.33 -0.91 -8.50
CA ASP A 14 -13.16 0.10 -7.85
C ASP A 14 -12.51 0.69 -6.60
N PHE A 15 -11.89 -0.17 -5.80
CA PHE A 15 -11.16 0.27 -4.61
C PHE A 15 -10.01 1.21 -5.00
N CYS A 16 -9.26 0.83 -6.02
CA CYS A 16 -8.11 1.62 -6.48
C CYS A 16 -8.55 3.00 -6.98
N VAL A 17 -9.62 3.03 -7.78
CA VAL A 17 -10.15 4.30 -8.32
C VAL A 17 -10.61 5.22 -7.19
N LEU A 18 -11.33 4.67 -6.23
CA LEU A 18 -11.83 5.45 -5.10
C LEU A 18 -10.68 6.02 -4.27
N MET A 19 -9.69 5.19 -3.96
CA MET A 19 -8.53 5.62 -3.19
C MET A 19 -7.71 6.67 -3.93
N GLN A 20 -7.53 6.48 -5.25
CA GLN A 20 -6.80 7.45 -6.05
C GLN A 20 -7.50 8.81 -6.04
N PHE A 21 -8.80 8.80 -6.19
CA PHE A 21 -9.59 10.02 -6.17
C PHE A 21 -9.41 10.77 -4.85
N TYR A 22 -9.56 10.03 -3.75
CA TYR A 22 -9.44 10.62 -2.42
C TYR A 22 -8.02 11.15 -2.15
N LEU A 23 -7.02 10.32 -2.40
CA LEU A 23 -5.64 10.67 -2.08
C LEU A 23 -5.11 11.80 -2.95
N SER A 24 -5.58 11.88 -4.20
CA SER A 24 -5.18 12.97 -5.08
C SER A 24 -5.59 14.32 -4.54
N LYS A 25 -6.69 14.37 -3.80
CA LYS A 25 -7.15 15.60 -3.15
C LYS A 25 -6.33 15.95 -1.92
N LYS A 26 -5.51 15.01 -1.43
CA LYS A 26 -4.67 15.19 -0.25
C LYS A 26 -3.22 15.47 -0.63
N ASN A 27 -3.00 15.96 -1.83
CA ASN A 27 -1.65 16.29 -2.32
C ASN A 27 -0.74 15.06 -2.44
N CYS A 28 -1.31 13.94 -2.92
CA CYS A 28 -0.57 12.71 -3.16
C CYS A 28 -0.47 12.45 -4.65
N GLU A 29 0.68 11.90 -5.06
CA GLU A 29 0.87 11.37 -6.40
C GLU A 29 0.65 9.87 -6.30
N VAL A 30 -0.41 9.36 -6.93
CA VAL A 30 -0.87 7.99 -6.75
C VAL A 30 -0.56 7.16 -7.98
N SER A 31 0.09 6.00 -7.75
CA SER A 31 0.30 4.98 -8.77
C SER A 31 -0.46 3.73 -8.37
N ILE A 32 -0.94 2.98 -9.34
CA ILE A 32 -1.76 1.79 -9.10
C ILE A 32 -1.18 0.62 -9.87
N SER A 33 -1.13 -0.54 -9.22
CA SER A 33 -0.85 -1.82 -9.85
C SER A 33 -1.89 -2.83 -9.41
N HIS A 34 -2.29 -3.70 -10.33
CA HIS A 34 -3.28 -4.75 -10.05
C HIS A 34 -2.63 -6.11 -9.86
N THR A 35 -1.31 -6.21 -10.01
CA THR A 35 -0.56 -7.44 -9.80
C THR A 35 0.63 -7.18 -8.88
N LEU A 36 1.08 -8.24 -8.21
CA LEU A 36 2.23 -8.14 -7.32
C LEU A 36 3.50 -7.82 -8.11
N ARG A 37 3.71 -8.53 -9.23
CA ARG A 37 4.91 -8.34 -10.04
C ARG A 37 5.07 -6.91 -10.52
N GLU A 38 4.02 -6.36 -11.09
CA GLU A 38 4.04 -4.98 -11.57
C GLU A 38 4.24 -4.00 -10.42
N GLY A 39 3.54 -4.27 -9.29
CA GLY A 39 3.66 -3.41 -8.11
C GLY A 39 5.06 -3.37 -7.56
N LEU A 40 5.74 -4.52 -7.48
CA LEU A 40 7.11 -4.55 -6.99
C LEU A 40 8.05 -3.78 -7.92
N GLY A 41 7.82 -3.84 -9.23
CA GLY A 41 8.58 -3.03 -10.17
C GLY A 41 8.42 -1.54 -9.90
N LEU A 42 7.20 -1.11 -9.61
CA LEU A 42 6.94 0.29 -9.31
C LEU A 42 7.55 0.75 -7.99
N VAL A 43 7.73 -0.16 -7.03
CA VAL A 43 8.43 0.17 -5.79
C VAL A 43 9.85 0.64 -6.10
N TYR A 44 10.55 -0.07 -6.99
CA TYR A 44 11.92 0.30 -7.36
C TYR A 44 11.96 1.56 -8.22
N ASP A 45 11.01 1.69 -9.16
CA ASP A 45 11.02 2.79 -10.10
C ASP A 45 10.59 4.12 -9.48
N ASN A 46 9.58 4.09 -8.64
CA ASN A 46 8.96 5.31 -8.11
C ASN A 46 9.43 5.69 -6.71
N VAL A 47 9.99 4.76 -5.97
CA VAL A 47 10.42 4.97 -4.57
C VAL A 47 9.30 5.63 -3.76
N PRO A 48 8.19 4.92 -3.53
CA PRO A 48 7.03 5.51 -2.86
C PRO A 48 7.26 5.82 -1.39
N ASP A 49 6.53 6.79 -0.87
CA ASP A 49 6.51 7.10 0.56
C ASP A 49 5.58 6.15 1.31
N ILE A 50 4.50 5.73 0.64
CA ILE A 50 3.47 4.87 1.21
C ILE A 50 3.12 3.80 0.20
N VAL A 51 2.99 2.54 0.65
CA VAL A 51 2.49 1.44 -0.17
C VAL A 51 1.29 0.82 0.52
N ILE A 52 0.18 0.71 -0.21
CA ILE A 52 -1.02 0.01 0.24
C ILE A 52 -1.02 -1.32 -0.50
N LEU A 53 -0.83 -2.41 0.23
CA LEU A 53 -0.58 -3.73 -0.35
C LEU A 53 -1.64 -4.73 0.07
N ASP A 54 -2.42 -5.18 -0.91
CA ASP A 54 -3.41 -6.23 -0.71
C ASP A 54 -2.71 -7.59 -0.63
N ASN A 55 -3.28 -8.51 0.15
CA ASN A 55 -2.70 -9.84 0.26
C ASN A 55 -3.10 -10.77 -0.88
N ASN A 56 -4.33 -10.63 -1.38
CA ASN A 56 -4.86 -11.54 -2.40
C ASN A 56 -4.75 -10.92 -3.78
N LEU A 57 -3.66 -11.23 -4.48
CA LEU A 57 -3.40 -10.73 -5.82
C LEU A 57 -3.45 -11.87 -6.84
N PRO A 58 -3.70 -11.56 -8.14
CA PRO A 58 -3.83 -12.61 -9.15
C PRO A 58 -2.58 -13.48 -9.28
N ASP A 59 -1.42 -12.92 -9.04
CA ASP A 59 -0.13 -13.61 -9.21
C ASP A 59 0.53 -14.00 -7.90
N GLY A 60 -0.20 -13.94 -6.78
CA GLY A 60 0.31 -14.44 -5.52
C GLY A 60 -0.10 -13.61 -4.31
N LEU A 61 0.37 -14.04 -3.16
CA LEU A 61 0.11 -13.32 -1.90
C LEU A 61 1.04 -12.12 -1.80
N GLY A 62 0.45 -10.96 -1.49
CA GLY A 62 1.23 -9.72 -1.43
C GLY A 62 2.04 -9.56 -0.16
N TRP A 63 1.46 -9.91 0.99
CA TRP A 63 2.09 -9.61 2.28
C TRP A 63 3.49 -10.21 2.48
N PRO A 64 3.80 -11.42 1.98
CA PRO A 64 5.18 -11.93 2.11
C PRO A 64 6.24 -11.04 1.45
N ALA A 65 5.85 -10.16 0.54
CA ALA A 65 6.78 -9.23 -0.10
C ALA A 65 7.08 -8.00 0.77
N ALA A 66 6.41 -7.84 1.92
CA ALA A 66 6.57 -6.65 2.76
C ALA A 66 8.03 -6.40 3.14
N LYS A 67 8.75 -7.45 3.50
CA LYS A 67 10.17 -7.30 3.87
C LYS A 67 11.00 -6.78 2.71
N ASN A 68 10.75 -7.30 1.51
CA ASN A 68 11.49 -6.86 0.33
C ASN A 68 11.22 -5.38 0.04
N ILE A 69 9.99 -4.95 0.24
CA ILE A 69 9.63 -3.54 0.03
C ILE A 69 10.33 -2.65 1.06
N LEU A 70 10.33 -3.05 2.32
CA LEU A 70 11.01 -2.30 3.37
C LEU A 70 12.50 -2.23 3.12
N ASP A 71 13.10 -3.31 2.64
CA ASP A 71 14.53 -3.33 2.35
C ASP A 71 14.87 -2.40 1.17
N ALA A 72 13.99 -2.37 0.16
CA ALA A 72 14.21 -1.54 -1.02
C ALA A 72 14.00 -0.04 -0.73
N VAL A 73 13.04 0.28 0.13
CA VAL A 73 12.69 1.66 0.47
C VAL A 73 12.55 1.79 1.98
N PRO A 74 13.67 1.96 2.70
CA PRO A 74 13.62 1.92 4.18
C PRO A 74 12.71 2.96 4.83
N GLY A 75 12.42 4.05 4.15
CA GLY A 75 11.53 5.08 4.69
C GLY A 75 10.06 4.88 4.39
N VAL A 76 9.72 3.80 3.67
CA VAL A 76 8.33 3.58 3.25
C VAL A 76 7.45 3.18 4.44
N HIS A 77 6.20 3.61 4.40
CA HIS A 77 5.19 3.12 5.33
C HIS A 77 4.27 2.17 4.59
N LEU A 78 4.09 0.96 5.11
CA LEU A 78 3.28 -0.09 4.50
C LEU A 78 1.93 -0.22 5.19
N PHE A 79 0.88 -0.22 4.39
CA PHE A 79 -0.46 -0.59 4.86
C PHE A 79 -0.80 -1.93 4.22
N LEU A 80 -0.76 -3.00 5.02
CA LEU A 80 -1.11 -4.34 4.57
C LEU A 80 -2.61 -4.51 4.75
N ILE A 81 -3.33 -4.71 3.67
CA ILE A 81 -4.79 -4.80 3.69
C ILE A 81 -5.26 -6.17 3.23
N SER A 82 -6.39 -6.63 3.76
CA SER A 82 -6.98 -7.90 3.37
C SER A 82 -8.42 -7.96 3.85
N ALA A 83 -9.18 -8.93 3.32
CA ALA A 83 -10.53 -9.20 3.80
C ALA A 83 -10.53 -9.72 5.24
N ASN A 84 -9.41 -10.23 5.73
CA ASN A 84 -9.27 -10.62 7.12
C ASN A 84 -7.85 -10.33 7.61
N LYS A 85 -7.70 -10.27 8.95
CA LYS A 85 -6.43 -9.88 9.58
C LYS A 85 -5.57 -11.06 10.00
N HIS A 86 -5.76 -12.22 9.41
CA HIS A 86 -4.95 -13.39 9.75
C HIS A 86 -3.48 -13.08 9.50
N GLY A 87 -2.64 -13.44 10.46
CA GLY A 87 -1.20 -13.22 10.33
C GLY A 87 -0.72 -11.84 10.73
N LYS A 88 -1.60 -11.01 11.31
CA LYS A 88 -1.20 -9.67 11.71
C LYS A 88 0.05 -9.64 12.58
N ALA A 89 0.17 -10.58 13.53
CA ALA A 89 1.30 -10.61 14.46
C ALA A 89 2.64 -10.85 13.75
N GLU A 90 2.62 -11.49 12.58
CA GLU A 90 3.84 -11.75 11.82
C GLU A 90 4.41 -10.47 11.21
N TYR A 91 3.61 -9.41 11.16
CA TYR A 91 3.99 -8.15 10.52
C TYR A 91 4.05 -7.01 11.53
N ASP A 92 4.40 -7.34 12.77
CA ASP A 92 4.55 -6.34 13.83
C ASP A 92 5.84 -5.55 13.61
N HIS A 93 5.69 -4.34 13.04
CA HIS A 93 6.81 -3.49 12.69
C HIS A 93 6.33 -2.04 12.72
N ASN A 94 7.19 -1.12 13.14
CA ASN A 94 6.81 0.27 13.29
C ASN A 94 6.49 0.97 11.96
N LYS A 95 6.89 0.39 10.83
CA LYS A 95 6.59 0.91 9.49
C LYS A 95 5.43 0.17 8.83
N ILE A 96 4.76 -0.73 9.53
CA ILE A 96 3.67 -1.54 8.98
C ILE A 96 2.42 -1.36 9.81
N ASP A 97 1.31 -1.07 9.12
CA ASP A 97 -0.03 -1.14 9.71
C ASP A 97 -0.83 -2.19 8.96
N VAL A 98 -1.47 -3.08 9.67
CA VAL A 98 -2.31 -4.12 9.09
C VAL A 98 -3.77 -3.73 9.28
N MET A 99 -4.52 -3.69 8.20
CA MET A 99 -5.91 -3.26 8.22
C MET A 99 -6.82 -4.26 7.53
N GLU A 100 -8.00 -4.43 8.08
CA GLU A 100 -9.03 -5.27 7.47
C GLU A 100 -9.93 -4.41 6.58
N LYS A 101 -10.28 -4.93 5.40
CA LYS A 101 -11.24 -4.24 4.52
C LYS A 101 -12.66 -4.32 5.08
N PRO A 102 -13.48 -3.31 4.91
CA PRO A 102 -13.20 -2.04 4.25
C PRO A 102 -12.36 -1.13 5.14
N ILE A 103 -11.35 -0.50 4.55
CA ILE A 103 -10.46 0.38 5.32
C ILE A 103 -11.09 1.76 5.47
N SER A 104 -10.81 2.39 6.61
CA SER A 104 -11.23 3.76 6.85
C SER A 104 -10.16 4.70 6.30
N ILE A 105 -10.60 5.69 5.53
CA ILE A 105 -9.71 6.70 4.99
C ILE A 105 -8.99 7.44 6.11
N SER A 106 -9.66 7.65 7.25
CA SER A 106 -9.06 8.33 8.39
C SER A 106 -7.84 7.59 8.95
N GLN A 107 -7.78 6.26 8.78
CA GLN A 107 -6.63 5.49 9.24
C GLN A 107 -5.37 5.82 8.46
N ILE A 108 -5.53 6.14 7.18
CA ILE A 108 -4.40 6.51 6.32
C ILE A 108 -4.10 8.00 6.44
N ASP A 109 -5.11 8.79 6.62
CA ASP A 109 -5.03 10.26 6.59
C ASP A 109 -3.98 10.82 7.55
N LYS A 110 -3.84 10.22 8.72
CA LYS A 110 -2.87 10.68 9.72
C LYS A 110 -1.43 10.60 9.26
N PHE A 111 -1.15 9.75 8.27
CA PHE A 111 0.20 9.60 7.71
C PHE A 111 0.48 10.57 6.57
N LEU A 112 -0.51 11.34 6.17
CA LEU A 112 -0.39 12.29 5.07
C LEU A 112 -0.03 13.70 5.53
N LYS A 113 -0.07 13.92 6.83
CA LYS A 113 0.16 15.25 7.42
C LYS A 113 1.62 15.50 7.74
#